data_dab0b71ecc3b6dfb6e4ac489a6e7d415
#
_entry.id   dab0b71ecc3b6dfb6e4ac489a6e7d415
#
_cell.length_a   1.000
_cell.length_b   1.000
_cell.length_c   1.000
_cell.angle_alpha   90.00
_cell.angle_beta   90.00
_cell.angle_gamma   90.00
#
_symmetry.space_group_name_H-M   'P 1'
#
loop_
_entity.id
_entity.type
_entity.pdbx_description
1 polymer ?
#
loop_
_entity_poly.entity_id
_entity_poly.type
_entity_poly.pdbx_seq_one_letter_code
_entity_poly.pdbx_strand_id
1 'polypeptide(L)'
;MPIYMDRHDVSETVTAENVAQLHQEDLKIQHEFGCRGLTYWFDSKRKTAFCLIEAPDAQAIEKMHNQAHGQVPHSIIEVEASIVESFLGRIEDPEKAQNTELNIINDPAFRTIMVISLNQLTLIKSDSLQFKSSFRKFNIAVRKILNAYEGNLVKQTDDHYLVSFKSVTNAAHAALDIQLLNKEFGKHKIKEKITLKIGLSAGVPVTKKQLIFEDTIKLAARMCEIVKGEIIVSSEVKDLYKSENANAFIKGKSIFSLMQADEKFITLLMDYTDEAWSNTNLKVDNFIKPVGCSKSQLYRKMILLTGKSPNTFIKEYRLKVALKLLRKNVGNISEIAFETGFSSPSYFTKCFKKKFGVLPAIYLNSLQ
;
A
#
# COMPACT_ATOMS: atom_id res chain seq x y z
N MET A 1 -22.38 7.23 -14.94
CA MET A 1 -21.21 7.84 -15.60
C MET A 1 -19.96 7.46 -14.84
N PRO A 2 -18.78 7.48 -15.46
CA PRO A 2 -17.52 7.33 -14.74
C PRO A 2 -17.33 8.43 -13.69
N ILE A 3 -16.62 8.09 -12.62
CA ILE A 3 -16.25 9.04 -11.57
C ILE A 3 -14.76 9.29 -11.65
N TYR A 4 -14.38 10.55 -11.57
CA TYR A 4 -12.98 10.97 -11.61
C TYR A 4 -12.61 11.71 -10.33
N MET A 5 -11.37 11.59 -9.97
CA MET A 5 -10.76 12.41 -8.93
C MET A 5 -9.63 13.21 -9.56
N ASP A 6 -9.69 14.51 -9.44
CA ASP A 6 -8.67 15.41 -9.93
C ASP A 6 -7.79 15.96 -8.81
N ARG A 7 -6.71 16.63 -9.20
CA ARG A 7 -5.76 17.25 -8.30
C ARG A 7 -5.39 18.65 -8.79
N HIS A 8 -5.47 19.60 -7.88
CA HIS A 8 -4.97 20.96 -8.03
C HIS A 8 -3.87 21.23 -7.01
N ASP A 9 -2.68 21.62 -7.48
CA ASP A 9 -1.63 22.18 -6.63
C ASP A 9 -1.83 23.69 -6.63
N VAL A 10 -2.14 24.27 -5.47
CA VAL A 10 -2.53 25.66 -5.33
C VAL A 10 -1.43 26.51 -4.69
N SER A 11 -1.49 27.82 -4.87
CA SER A 11 -0.50 28.73 -4.28
C SER A 11 -0.63 28.85 -2.76
N GLU A 12 0.42 29.33 -2.09
CA GLU A 12 0.46 29.53 -0.63
C GLU A 12 -0.65 30.46 -0.12
N THR A 13 -1.14 31.36 -0.93
CA THR A 13 -2.19 32.32 -0.58
C THR A 13 -3.60 31.79 -0.65
N VAL A 14 -3.81 30.62 -1.27
CA VAL A 14 -5.14 30.02 -1.42
C VAL A 14 -5.64 29.51 -0.07
N THR A 15 -6.89 29.87 0.27
CA THR A 15 -7.59 29.50 1.49
C THR A 15 -8.70 28.49 1.21
N ALA A 16 -9.30 27.91 2.25
CA ALA A 16 -10.43 27.01 2.10
C ALA A 16 -11.65 27.69 1.49
N GLU A 17 -11.86 28.96 1.80
CA GLU A 17 -12.92 29.79 1.23
C GLU A 17 -12.73 29.97 -0.28
N ASN A 18 -11.49 30.21 -0.75
CA ASN A 18 -11.20 30.34 -2.17
C ASN A 18 -11.53 29.04 -2.92
N VAL A 19 -11.13 27.89 -2.36
CA VAL A 19 -11.44 26.58 -2.96
C VAL A 19 -12.94 26.32 -2.99
N ALA A 20 -13.67 26.67 -1.92
CA ALA A 20 -15.12 26.57 -1.87
C ALA A 20 -15.80 27.45 -2.93
N GLN A 21 -15.28 28.67 -3.18
CA GLN A 21 -15.78 29.56 -4.23
C GLN A 21 -15.58 28.95 -5.63
N LEU A 22 -14.37 28.45 -5.93
CA LEU A 22 -14.08 27.80 -7.20
C LEU A 22 -14.99 26.59 -7.42
N HIS A 23 -15.17 25.75 -6.40
CA HIS A 23 -16.10 24.62 -6.49
C HIS A 23 -17.54 25.05 -6.76
N GLN A 24 -18.01 26.15 -6.16
CA GLN A 24 -19.32 26.71 -6.48
C GLN A 24 -19.43 27.22 -7.93
N GLU A 25 -18.37 27.77 -8.51
CA GLU A 25 -18.32 28.19 -9.91
C GLU A 25 -18.46 26.98 -10.83
N ASP A 26 -17.76 25.87 -10.53
CA ASP A 26 -17.93 24.61 -11.24
C ASP A 26 -19.38 24.10 -11.20
N LEU A 27 -20.00 24.08 -10.02
CA LEU A 27 -21.38 23.62 -9.84
C LEU A 27 -22.41 24.42 -10.64
N LYS A 28 -22.15 25.70 -10.92
CA LYS A 28 -23.05 26.55 -11.72
C LYS A 28 -23.10 26.14 -13.18
N ILE A 29 -21.96 25.72 -13.76
CA ILE A 29 -21.85 25.43 -15.20
C ILE A 29 -21.70 23.93 -15.52
N GLN A 30 -21.56 23.07 -14.51
CA GLN A 30 -21.29 21.64 -14.68
C GLN A 30 -22.23 20.92 -15.67
N HIS A 31 -23.49 21.34 -15.74
CA HIS A 31 -24.49 20.77 -16.62
C HIS A 31 -24.20 21.00 -18.11
N GLU A 32 -23.48 22.08 -18.48
CA GLU A 32 -23.08 22.39 -19.86
C GLU A 32 -22.06 21.37 -20.39
N PHE A 33 -21.33 20.72 -19.49
CA PHE A 33 -20.28 19.73 -19.79
C PHE A 33 -20.72 18.28 -19.50
N GLY A 34 -21.97 18.08 -19.07
CA GLY A 34 -22.47 16.78 -18.62
C GLY A 34 -21.75 16.28 -17.36
N CYS A 35 -21.19 17.19 -16.56
CA CYS A 35 -20.51 16.89 -15.31
C CYS A 35 -21.45 17.04 -14.12
N ARG A 36 -21.11 16.35 -12.99
CA ARG A 36 -21.73 16.52 -11.68
C ARG A 36 -20.66 16.49 -10.60
N GLY A 37 -20.38 17.64 -9.98
CA GLY A 37 -19.50 17.73 -8.81
C GLY A 37 -20.14 16.99 -7.63
N LEU A 38 -19.37 16.13 -6.99
CA LEU A 38 -19.83 15.33 -5.85
C LEU A 38 -19.32 15.92 -4.53
N THR A 39 -18.05 16.20 -4.43
CA THR A 39 -17.41 16.82 -3.26
C THR A 39 -15.96 17.18 -3.56
N TYR A 40 -15.32 17.90 -2.62
CA TYR A 40 -13.91 18.21 -2.71
C TYR A 40 -13.20 18.04 -1.35
N TRP A 41 -11.86 17.96 -1.38
CA TRP A 41 -10.97 17.99 -0.23
C TRP A 41 -9.94 19.09 -0.40
N PHE A 42 -9.59 19.76 0.69
CA PHE A 42 -8.55 20.77 0.69
C PHE A 42 -7.57 20.56 1.84
N ASP A 43 -6.29 20.60 1.54
CA ASP A 43 -5.20 20.57 2.50
C ASP A 43 -4.47 21.92 2.53
N SER A 44 -4.79 22.74 3.52
CA SER A 44 -4.19 24.07 3.69
C SER A 44 -2.69 24.03 4.00
N LYS A 45 -2.20 22.91 4.57
CA LYS A 45 -0.78 22.73 4.89
C LYS A 45 0.06 22.30 3.67
N ARG A 46 -0.53 21.43 2.81
CA ARG A 46 0.14 20.91 1.61
C ARG A 46 -0.20 21.66 0.34
N LYS A 47 -1.12 22.64 0.46
CA LYS A 47 -1.60 23.44 -0.68
C LYS A 47 -2.05 22.58 -1.86
N THR A 48 -2.90 21.60 -1.56
CA THR A 48 -3.50 20.72 -2.57
C THR A 48 -5.01 20.64 -2.38
N ALA A 49 -5.75 20.71 -3.50
CA ALA A 49 -7.17 20.43 -3.54
C ALA A 49 -7.44 19.23 -4.46
N PHE A 50 -8.51 18.50 -4.16
CA PHE A 50 -8.95 17.35 -4.93
C PHE A 50 -10.48 17.43 -5.07
N CYS A 51 -10.99 17.34 -6.31
CA CYS A 51 -12.42 17.27 -6.56
C CYS A 51 -12.82 15.85 -6.97
N LEU A 52 -14.01 15.44 -6.57
CA LEU A 52 -14.63 14.20 -7.01
C LEU A 52 -15.80 14.57 -7.92
N ILE A 53 -15.75 14.12 -9.17
CA ILE A 53 -16.65 14.56 -10.23
C ILE A 53 -17.12 13.36 -11.04
N GLU A 54 -18.40 13.26 -11.26
CA GLU A 54 -18.99 12.37 -12.24
C GLU A 54 -19.01 13.08 -13.60
N ALA A 55 -18.40 12.49 -14.63
CA ALA A 55 -18.22 13.12 -15.94
C ALA A 55 -18.20 12.08 -17.07
N PRO A 56 -18.50 12.50 -18.34
CA PRO A 56 -18.35 11.63 -19.51
C PRO A 56 -16.92 11.14 -19.72
N ASP A 57 -15.96 12.05 -19.56
CA ASP A 57 -14.51 11.82 -19.68
C ASP A 57 -13.70 12.90 -18.95
N ALA A 58 -12.37 12.72 -18.89
CA ALA A 58 -11.47 13.68 -18.26
C ALA A 58 -11.43 15.05 -18.98
N GLN A 59 -11.64 15.08 -20.31
CA GLN A 59 -11.62 16.34 -21.07
C GLN A 59 -12.82 17.23 -20.71
N ALA A 60 -13.98 16.64 -20.40
CA ALA A 60 -15.15 17.39 -19.94
C ALA A 60 -14.84 18.14 -18.64
N ILE A 61 -14.11 17.52 -17.71
CA ILE A 61 -13.67 18.13 -16.45
C ILE A 61 -12.69 19.30 -16.72
N GLU A 62 -11.68 19.09 -17.56
CA GLU A 62 -10.72 20.12 -17.92
C GLU A 62 -11.42 21.35 -18.55
N LYS A 63 -12.37 21.13 -19.47
CA LYS A 63 -13.14 22.20 -20.12
C LYS A 63 -14.03 22.94 -19.11
N MET A 64 -14.70 22.22 -18.23
CA MET A 64 -15.53 22.80 -17.18
C MET A 64 -14.69 23.72 -16.27
N HIS A 65 -13.60 23.25 -15.69
CA HIS A 65 -12.73 24.07 -14.85
C HIS A 65 -12.13 25.25 -15.59
N ASN A 66 -11.72 25.07 -16.85
CA ASN A 66 -11.19 26.17 -17.65
C ASN A 66 -12.23 27.27 -17.89
N GLN A 67 -13.48 26.91 -18.17
CA GLN A 67 -14.57 27.90 -18.41
C GLN A 67 -15.05 28.52 -17.08
N ALA A 68 -15.13 27.73 -15.99
CA ALA A 68 -15.61 28.22 -14.70
C ALA A 68 -14.68 29.27 -14.09
N HIS A 69 -13.38 28.99 -14.04
CA HIS A 69 -12.43 29.80 -13.29
C HIS A 69 -10.97 29.75 -13.81
N GLY A 70 -10.70 28.98 -14.87
CA GLY A 70 -9.39 28.92 -15.52
C GLY A 70 -8.32 28.10 -14.79
N GLN A 71 -8.65 27.46 -13.65
CA GLN A 71 -7.73 26.62 -12.87
C GLN A 71 -7.84 25.14 -13.29
N VAL A 72 -7.09 24.74 -14.32
CA VAL A 72 -7.12 23.37 -14.85
C VAL A 72 -6.40 22.40 -13.91
N PRO A 73 -6.91 21.16 -13.72
CA PRO A 73 -6.26 20.17 -12.88
C PRO A 73 -4.86 19.76 -13.36
N HIS A 74 -3.96 19.46 -12.42
CA HIS A 74 -2.63 18.93 -12.71
C HIS A 74 -2.63 17.45 -13.06
N SER A 75 -3.62 16.70 -12.58
CA SER A 75 -3.82 15.28 -12.86
C SER A 75 -5.27 14.90 -12.63
N ILE A 76 -5.79 13.98 -13.45
CA ILE A 76 -7.13 13.42 -13.33
C ILE A 76 -6.98 11.89 -13.43
N ILE A 77 -7.65 11.15 -12.55
CA ILE A 77 -7.73 9.68 -12.60
C ILE A 77 -9.17 9.22 -12.49
N GLU A 78 -9.52 8.16 -13.18
CA GLU A 78 -10.82 7.48 -13.00
C GLU A 78 -10.78 6.66 -11.70
N VAL A 79 -11.87 6.71 -10.93
CA VAL A 79 -11.97 6.05 -9.62
C VAL A 79 -13.34 5.38 -9.43
N GLU A 80 -13.38 4.40 -8.53
CA GLU A 80 -14.63 3.82 -8.06
C GLU A 80 -15.07 4.51 -6.77
N ALA A 81 -16.34 4.94 -6.68
CA ALA A 81 -16.90 5.64 -5.52
C ALA A 81 -16.65 4.88 -4.20
N SER A 82 -16.91 3.57 -4.20
CA SER A 82 -16.69 2.71 -3.02
C SER A 82 -15.23 2.68 -2.55
N ILE A 83 -14.30 2.77 -3.49
CA ILE A 83 -12.87 2.83 -3.18
C ILE A 83 -12.51 4.18 -2.58
N VAL A 84 -13.01 5.29 -3.17
CA VAL A 84 -12.81 6.65 -2.62
C VAL A 84 -13.37 6.72 -1.20
N GLU A 85 -14.60 6.26 -0.98
CA GLU A 85 -15.25 6.24 0.33
C GLU A 85 -14.44 5.44 1.35
N SER A 86 -13.94 4.27 0.96
CA SER A 86 -13.14 3.43 1.86
C SER A 86 -11.81 4.08 2.29
N PHE A 87 -11.18 4.91 1.44
CA PHE A 87 -9.97 5.65 1.77
C PHE A 87 -10.25 6.97 2.49
N LEU A 88 -11.22 7.73 2.00
CA LEU A 88 -11.43 9.12 2.38
C LEU A 88 -12.63 9.33 3.32
N GLY A 89 -13.51 8.33 3.42
CA GLY A 89 -14.64 8.31 4.35
C GLY A 89 -15.91 8.98 3.86
N ARG A 90 -15.92 9.55 2.63
CA ARG A 90 -17.08 10.17 2.01
C ARG A 90 -16.94 10.28 0.50
N ILE A 91 -18.09 10.42 -0.19
CA ILE A 91 -18.21 10.68 -1.63
C ILE A 91 -19.16 11.86 -1.93
N GLU A 92 -19.74 12.45 -0.90
CA GLU A 92 -20.62 13.59 -0.98
C GLU A 92 -20.21 14.63 0.07
N ASP A 93 -20.70 15.84 -0.05
CA ASP A 93 -20.44 16.90 0.88
C ASP A 93 -20.94 16.58 2.29
N PRO A 94 -20.22 16.96 3.35
CA PRO A 94 -20.69 16.82 4.72
C PRO A 94 -22.00 17.58 4.95
N GLU A 95 -22.95 17.00 5.69
CA GLU A 95 -24.25 17.62 5.97
C GLU A 95 -24.14 19.04 6.58
N LYS A 96 -23.13 19.27 7.43
CA LYS A 96 -22.87 20.60 8.03
C LYS A 96 -22.57 21.70 7.01
N ALA A 97 -22.06 21.32 5.86
CA ALA A 97 -21.69 22.24 4.80
C ALA A 97 -22.89 22.56 3.89
N GLN A 98 -23.92 21.72 3.83
CA GLN A 98 -25.10 21.90 2.97
C GLN A 98 -25.98 23.10 3.37
N ASN A 99 -25.87 23.59 4.61
CA ASN A 99 -26.71 24.66 5.15
C ASN A 99 -26.08 26.06 5.12
N THR A 100 -24.95 26.23 4.43
CA THR A 100 -24.23 27.51 4.31
C THR A 100 -24.26 28.04 2.86
N GLU A 101 -24.21 29.36 2.66
CA GLU A 101 -24.11 29.96 1.32
C GLU A 101 -22.86 29.50 0.58
N LEU A 102 -21.78 29.25 1.31
CA LEU A 102 -20.50 28.73 0.81
C LEU A 102 -20.14 27.46 1.56
N ASN A 103 -19.97 26.36 0.83
CA ASN A 103 -19.63 25.06 1.40
C ASN A 103 -18.13 24.97 1.66
N ILE A 104 -17.67 25.46 2.82
CA ILE A 104 -16.26 25.49 3.17
C ILE A 104 -15.85 24.15 3.81
N ILE A 105 -15.09 23.32 3.08
CA ILE A 105 -14.57 22.04 3.54
C ILE A 105 -13.06 22.12 3.74
N ASN A 106 -12.61 22.08 4.99
CA ASN A 106 -11.19 22.01 5.35
C ASN A 106 -10.87 20.60 5.87
N ASP A 107 -10.93 19.62 4.97
CA ASP A 107 -10.64 18.20 5.22
C ASP A 107 -9.58 17.73 4.21
N PRO A 108 -8.37 17.39 4.65
CA PRO A 108 -7.32 16.95 3.74
C PRO A 108 -7.62 15.56 3.17
N ALA A 109 -7.30 15.36 1.89
CA ALA A 109 -7.32 14.02 1.27
C ALA A 109 -6.06 13.18 1.57
N PHE A 110 -5.08 13.76 2.23
CA PHE A 110 -3.85 13.07 2.63
C PHE A 110 -4.14 11.95 3.64
N ARG A 111 -3.55 10.78 3.45
CA ARG A 111 -3.76 9.61 4.33
C ARG A 111 -2.45 8.93 4.67
N THR A 112 -2.42 8.33 5.86
CA THR A 112 -1.44 7.29 6.21
C THR A 112 -2.02 5.94 5.84
N ILE A 113 -1.33 5.23 4.96
CA ILE A 113 -1.71 3.91 4.47
C ILE A 113 -0.93 2.84 5.21
N MET A 114 -1.65 1.91 5.82
CA MET A 114 -1.10 0.75 6.48
C MET A 114 -1.36 -0.50 5.63
N VAL A 115 -0.29 -1.23 5.34
CA VAL A 115 -0.38 -2.59 4.81
C VAL A 115 0.06 -3.57 5.89
N ILE A 116 -0.81 -4.54 6.23
CA ILE A 116 -0.48 -5.64 7.13
C ILE A 116 -0.33 -6.88 6.28
N SER A 117 0.80 -7.57 6.37
CA SER A 117 1.08 -8.82 5.67
C SER A 117 1.25 -9.97 6.66
N LEU A 118 0.46 -11.03 6.49
CA LEU A 118 0.48 -12.24 7.29
C LEU A 118 1.15 -13.36 6.49
N ASN A 119 2.38 -13.71 6.83
CA ASN A 119 3.08 -14.79 6.17
C ASN A 119 3.01 -16.07 7.03
N GLN A 120 2.42 -17.13 6.49
CA GLN A 120 2.46 -18.45 7.10
C GLN A 120 3.79 -19.14 6.81
N LEU A 121 4.50 -19.56 7.85
CA LEU A 121 5.80 -20.25 7.70
C LEU A 121 5.68 -21.73 7.34
N THR A 122 4.53 -22.35 7.59
CA THR A 122 4.29 -23.79 7.29
C THR A 122 3.01 -23.98 6.50
N LEU A 123 3.15 -24.50 5.28
CA LEU A 123 2.05 -24.61 4.31
C LEU A 123 1.12 -25.83 4.57
N ILE A 124 1.56 -26.85 5.30
CA ILE A 124 0.84 -28.14 5.44
C ILE A 124 -0.10 -28.20 6.66
N LYS A 125 0.05 -27.30 7.64
CA LYS A 125 -0.70 -27.39 8.91
C LYS A 125 -1.82 -26.37 9.07
N SER A 126 -2.07 -25.54 8.06
CA SER A 126 -3.07 -24.46 8.10
C SER A 126 -4.53 -24.96 8.04
N ASP A 127 -4.75 -26.24 7.77
CA ASP A 127 -6.09 -26.83 7.62
C ASP A 127 -6.72 -27.37 8.91
N SER A 128 -6.02 -27.31 10.03
CA SER A 128 -6.63 -27.70 11.31
C SER A 128 -7.80 -26.75 11.67
N LEU A 129 -8.93 -27.30 12.06
CA LEU A 129 -10.09 -26.54 12.55
C LEU A 129 -9.69 -25.57 13.68
N GLN A 130 -8.72 -25.98 14.50
CA GLN A 130 -8.20 -25.16 15.59
C GLN A 130 -7.43 -23.95 15.08
N PHE A 131 -6.64 -24.07 14.00
CA PHE A 131 -5.95 -22.94 13.38
C PHE A 131 -6.95 -21.97 12.77
N LYS A 132 -7.90 -22.45 11.98
CA LYS A 132 -8.96 -21.63 11.36
C LYS A 132 -9.76 -20.83 12.41
N SER A 133 -10.15 -21.49 13.52
CA SER A 133 -10.84 -20.83 14.64
C SER A 133 -9.98 -19.74 15.29
N SER A 134 -8.72 -20.05 15.58
CA SER A 134 -7.78 -19.10 16.20
C SER A 134 -7.49 -17.92 15.27
N PHE A 135 -7.27 -18.18 13.98
CA PHE A 135 -7.05 -17.15 12.98
C PHE A 135 -8.26 -16.21 12.82
N ARG A 136 -9.49 -16.77 12.89
CA ARG A 136 -10.71 -15.96 12.90
C ARG A 136 -10.77 -15.02 14.13
N LYS A 137 -10.40 -15.52 15.32
CA LYS A 137 -10.33 -14.70 16.54
C LYS A 137 -9.28 -13.59 16.41
N PHE A 138 -8.12 -13.90 15.82
CA PHE A 138 -7.09 -12.92 15.53
C PHE A 138 -7.61 -11.82 14.60
N ASN A 139 -8.26 -12.17 13.50
CA ASN A 139 -8.82 -11.20 12.55
C ASN A 139 -9.87 -10.30 13.20
N ILE A 140 -10.73 -10.84 14.08
CA ILE A 140 -11.71 -10.04 14.85
C ILE A 140 -10.99 -9.05 15.77
N ALA A 141 -9.93 -9.48 16.46
CA ALA A 141 -9.17 -8.62 17.36
C ALA A 141 -8.42 -7.52 16.59
N VAL A 142 -7.82 -7.84 15.43
CA VAL A 142 -7.20 -6.83 14.55
C VAL A 142 -8.22 -5.76 14.13
N ARG A 143 -9.41 -6.17 13.66
CA ARG A 143 -10.47 -5.22 13.28
C ARG A 143 -10.90 -4.33 14.44
N LYS A 144 -11.00 -4.86 15.67
CA LYS A 144 -11.32 -4.06 16.87
C LYS A 144 -10.24 -2.99 17.13
N ILE A 145 -8.95 -3.35 17.01
CA ILE A 145 -7.86 -2.39 17.15
C ILE A 145 -7.95 -1.32 16.06
N LEU A 146 -8.12 -1.71 14.79
CA LEU A 146 -8.25 -0.76 13.69
C LEU A 146 -9.38 0.24 13.93
N ASN A 147 -10.56 -0.24 14.33
CA ASN A 147 -11.70 0.63 14.63
C ASN A 147 -11.45 1.55 15.84
N ALA A 148 -10.77 1.07 16.89
CA ALA A 148 -10.44 1.88 18.06
C ALA A 148 -9.50 3.05 17.73
N TYR A 149 -8.69 2.91 16.67
CA TYR A 149 -7.80 3.96 16.17
C TYR A 149 -8.32 4.63 14.88
N GLU A 150 -9.61 4.55 14.61
CA GLU A 150 -10.25 5.20 13.44
C GLU A 150 -9.64 4.80 12.10
N GLY A 151 -9.18 3.56 11.98
CA GLY A 151 -8.64 3.01 10.74
C GLY A 151 -9.75 2.50 9.83
N ASN A 152 -9.85 3.04 8.63
CA ASN A 152 -10.78 2.60 7.60
C ASN A 152 -10.20 1.38 6.87
N LEU A 153 -10.85 0.22 7.01
CA LEU A 153 -10.46 -1.01 6.31
C LEU A 153 -10.88 -0.94 4.84
N VAL A 154 -9.91 -0.68 3.96
CA VAL A 154 -10.14 -0.56 2.51
C VAL A 154 -10.28 -1.93 1.86
N LYS A 155 -9.39 -2.86 2.19
CA LYS A 155 -9.38 -4.21 1.62
C LYS A 155 -8.81 -5.21 2.61
N GLN A 156 -9.39 -6.40 2.63
CA GLN A 156 -8.86 -7.54 3.38
C GLN A 156 -8.88 -8.79 2.50
N THR A 157 -7.77 -9.52 2.52
CA THR A 157 -7.64 -10.88 2.02
C THR A 157 -7.22 -11.81 3.16
N ASP A 158 -7.03 -13.10 2.91
CA ASP A 158 -6.59 -14.05 3.94
C ASP A 158 -5.23 -13.70 4.55
N ASP A 159 -4.37 -13.03 3.77
CA ASP A 159 -2.98 -12.77 4.14
C ASP A 159 -2.60 -11.26 4.15
N HIS A 160 -3.52 -10.36 3.79
CA HIS A 160 -3.23 -8.92 3.73
C HIS A 160 -4.41 -8.07 4.20
N TYR A 161 -4.09 -6.94 4.85
CA TYR A 161 -5.01 -5.83 5.11
C TYR A 161 -4.45 -4.57 4.48
N LEU A 162 -5.33 -3.79 3.89
CA LEU A 162 -5.07 -2.42 3.45
C LEU A 162 -5.98 -1.49 4.25
N VAL A 163 -5.38 -0.57 4.98
CA VAL A 163 -6.09 0.33 5.91
C VAL A 163 -5.66 1.76 5.68
N SER A 164 -6.60 2.67 5.73
CA SER A 164 -6.40 4.12 5.60
C SER A 164 -6.64 4.81 6.93
N PHE A 165 -5.78 5.77 7.31
CA PHE A 165 -5.90 6.58 8.52
C PHE A 165 -5.77 8.07 8.19
N LYS A 166 -6.58 8.92 8.84
CA LYS A 166 -6.40 10.37 8.84
C LYS A 166 -5.20 10.79 9.72
N SER A 167 -5.05 10.17 10.90
CA SER A 167 -3.98 10.46 11.85
C SER A 167 -2.82 9.48 11.71
N VAL A 168 -1.59 10.02 11.56
CA VAL A 168 -0.37 9.22 11.59
C VAL A 168 -0.12 8.62 12.96
N THR A 169 -0.50 9.33 14.03
CA THR A 169 -0.40 8.88 15.41
C THR A 169 -1.26 7.66 15.66
N ASN A 170 -2.53 7.69 15.22
CA ASN A 170 -3.44 6.56 15.32
C ASN A 170 -2.93 5.35 14.53
N ALA A 171 -2.43 5.56 13.31
CA ALA A 171 -1.85 4.48 12.50
C ALA A 171 -0.64 3.82 13.20
N ALA A 172 0.24 4.62 13.80
CA ALA A 172 1.41 4.11 14.52
C ALA A 172 1.03 3.31 15.78
N HIS A 173 0.07 3.79 16.57
CA HIS A 173 -0.42 3.09 17.76
C HIS A 173 -1.17 1.81 17.39
N ALA A 174 -2.03 1.83 16.37
CA ALA A 174 -2.67 0.63 15.85
C ALA A 174 -1.64 -0.44 15.43
N ALA A 175 -0.56 -0.04 14.74
CA ALA A 175 0.50 -0.95 14.33
C ALA A 175 1.20 -1.60 15.53
N LEU A 176 1.48 -0.85 16.59
CA LEU A 176 2.09 -1.35 17.83
C LEU A 176 1.18 -2.35 18.54
N ASP A 177 -0.11 -2.03 18.68
CA ASP A 177 -1.07 -2.90 19.36
C ASP A 177 -1.33 -4.19 18.59
N ILE A 178 -1.42 -4.12 17.25
CA ILE A 178 -1.53 -5.31 16.39
C ILE A 178 -0.29 -6.19 16.53
N GLN A 179 0.90 -5.60 16.66
CA GLN A 179 2.13 -6.35 16.85
C GLN A 179 2.21 -7.00 18.24
N LEU A 180 1.71 -6.33 19.28
CA LEU A 180 1.58 -6.90 20.62
C LEU A 180 0.59 -8.06 20.62
N LEU A 181 -0.58 -7.90 20.00
CA LEU A 181 -1.57 -8.96 19.81
C LEU A 181 -0.95 -10.20 19.13
N ASN A 182 -0.16 -9.99 18.06
CA ASN A 182 0.50 -11.10 17.36
C ASN A 182 1.50 -11.85 18.24
N LYS A 183 2.25 -11.13 19.09
CA LYS A 183 3.19 -11.74 20.06
C LYS A 183 2.46 -12.56 21.13
N GLU A 184 1.33 -12.09 21.61
CA GLU A 184 0.49 -12.82 22.57
C GLU A 184 -0.14 -14.07 21.95
N PHE A 185 -0.64 -13.94 20.72
CA PHE A 185 -1.20 -15.05 19.97
C PHE A 185 -0.18 -16.18 19.76
N GLY A 186 1.08 -15.84 19.49
CA GLY A 186 2.18 -16.79 19.35
C GLY A 186 2.57 -17.55 20.64
N LYS A 187 2.19 -17.06 21.83
CA LYS A 187 2.44 -17.74 23.12
C LYS A 187 1.50 -18.91 23.41
N HIS A 188 0.30 -18.90 22.84
CA HIS A 188 -0.74 -19.90 23.08
C HIS A 188 -0.60 -21.15 22.20
N LYS A 189 0.52 -21.90 22.33
CA LYS A 189 0.73 -23.29 21.80
C LYS A 189 0.32 -23.57 20.34
N ILE A 190 0.09 -22.54 19.52
CA ILE A 190 -0.05 -22.70 18.08
C ILE A 190 1.38 -22.86 17.55
N LYS A 191 1.80 -24.10 17.24
CA LYS A 191 3.11 -24.42 16.65
C LYS A 191 3.36 -23.72 15.31
N GLU A 192 2.36 -23.05 14.78
CA GLU A 192 2.36 -22.36 13.50
C GLU A 192 2.62 -20.88 13.72
N LYS A 193 3.83 -20.46 13.45
CA LYS A 193 4.27 -19.08 13.65
C LYS A 193 3.79 -18.22 12.48
N ILE A 194 2.73 -17.44 12.70
CA ILE A 194 2.35 -16.37 11.77
C ILE A 194 3.41 -15.28 11.88
N THR A 195 4.08 -14.99 10.77
CA THR A 195 4.97 -13.83 10.68
C THR A 195 4.16 -12.65 10.20
N LEU A 196 3.92 -11.70 11.09
CA LEU A 196 3.21 -10.47 10.79
C LEU A 196 4.22 -9.36 10.49
N LYS A 197 3.97 -8.61 9.41
CA LYS A 197 4.69 -7.39 9.05
C LYS A 197 3.72 -6.27 8.78
N ILE A 198 4.06 -5.07 9.19
CA ILE A 198 3.27 -3.86 8.98
C ILE A 198 4.13 -2.82 8.29
N GLY A 199 3.65 -2.27 7.17
CA GLY A 199 4.26 -1.14 6.47
C GLY A 199 3.36 0.08 6.56
N LEU A 200 3.92 1.22 6.97
CA LEU A 200 3.23 2.50 7.03
C LEU A 200 3.88 3.48 6.06
N SER A 201 3.11 3.97 5.11
CA SER A 201 3.49 5.04 4.19
C SER A 201 2.41 6.11 4.17
N ALA A 202 2.72 7.33 3.79
CA ALA A 202 1.76 8.42 3.75
C ALA A 202 1.83 9.18 2.43
N GLY A 203 0.68 9.69 1.97
CA GLY A 203 0.63 10.40 0.69
C GLY A 203 -0.77 10.89 0.31
N VAL A 204 -0.85 11.41 -0.91
CA VAL A 204 -2.06 11.96 -1.51
C VAL A 204 -2.74 10.96 -2.46
N PRO A 205 -4.07 11.06 -2.68
CA PRO A 205 -4.80 10.10 -3.50
C PRO A 205 -4.43 10.13 -4.98
N VAL A 206 -4.19 11.30 -5.55
CA VAL A 206 -3.91 11.46 -6.98
C VAL A 206 -2.47 11.88 -7.19
N THR A 207 -1.75 11.11 -8.00
CA THR A 207 -0.38 11.38 -8.45
C THR A 207 -0.32 11.27 -9.98
N LYS A 208 0.87 11.08 -10.55
CA LYS A 208 1.03 10.75 -11.98
C LYS A 208 0.65 9.30 -12.33
N LYS A 209 0.19 8.53 -11.34
CA LYS A 209 -0.25 7.14 -11.50
C LYS A 209 -1.76 7.08 -11.76
N GLN A 210 -2.21 5.93 -12.24
CA GLN A 210 -3.60 5.72 -12.66
C GLN A 210 -4.53 5.30 -11.51
N LEU A 211 -3.97 4.79 -10.39
CA LEU A 211 -4.76 4.30 -9.28
C LEU A 211 -4.63 5.21 -8.06
N ILE A 212 -5.73 5.35 -7.33
CA ILE A 212 -5.79 6.12 -6.09
C ILE A 212 -4.77 5.59 -5.06
N PHE A 213 -3.95 6.47 -4.48
CA PHE A 213 -2.86 6.14 -3.54
C PHE A 213 -1.84 5.13 -4.04
N GLU A 214 -1.69 4.93 -5.36
CA GLU A 214 -0.88 3.85 -5.93
C GLU A 214 0.56 3.83 -5.40
N ASP A 215 1.25 4.96 -5.43
CA ASP A 215 2.64 5.05 -4.97
C ASP A 215 2.76 4.77 -3.47
N THR A 216 1.81 5.28 -2.68
CA THR A 216 1.76 5.11 -1.23
C THR A 216 1.51 3.65 -0.85
N ILE A 217 0.54 3.00 -1.51
CA ILE A 217 0.22 1.58 -1.30
C ILE A 217 1.38 0.69 -1.71
N LYS A 218 1.98 0.95 -2.90
CA LYS A 218 3.14 0.19 -3.38
C LYS A 218 4.32 0.26 -2.42
N LEU A 219 4.63 1.45 -1.89
CA LEU A 219 5.71 1.60 -0.93
C LEU A 219 5.43 0.82 0.36
N ALA A 220 4.24 0.95 0.95
CA ALA A 220 3.86 0.21 2.16
C ALA A 220 3.93 -1.31 1.96
N ALA A 221 3.43 -1.82 0.82
CA ALA A 221 3.46 -3.23 0.48
C ALA A 221 4.90 -3.75 0.28
N ARG A 222 5.74 -3.01 -0.43
CA ARG A 222 7.16 -3.34 -0.65
C ARG A 222 7.95 -3.36 0.67
N MET A 223 7.67 -2.42 1.57
CA MET A 223 8.24 -2.43 2.93
C MET A 223 7.91 -3.73 3.66
N CYS A 224 6.65 -4.17 3.64
CA CYS A 224 6.25 -5.46 4.22
C CYS A 224 6.96 -6.64 3.55
N GLU A 225 7.10 -6.61 2.24
CA GLU A 225 7.60 -7.75 1.48
C GLU A 225 9.09 -7.99 1.69
N ILE A 226 9.91 -6.94 1.61
CA ILE A 226 11.37 -7.09 1.50
C ILE A 226 12.16 -6.52 2.67
N VAL A 227 11.67 -5.48 3.37
CA VAL A 227 12.43 -4.85 4.44
C VAL A 227 12.43 -5.71 5.70
N LYS A 228 13.59 -5.81 6.37
CA LYS A 228 13.67 -6.45 7.67
C LYS A 228 12.94 -5.62 8.74
N GLY A 229 12.37 -6.30 9.73
CA GLY A 229 11.61 -5.65 10.81
C GLY A 229 10.16 -6.11 10.83
N GLU A 230 9.49 -5.78 11.91
CA GLU A 230 8.09 -6.15 12.16
C GLU A 230 7.15 -5.00 11.74
N ILE A 231 7.51 -3.77 12.11
CA ILE A 231 6.84 -2.54 11.70
C ILE A 231 7.84 -1.69 10.94
N ILE A 232 7.53 -1.30 9.72
CA ILE A 232 8.37 -0.49 8.86
C ILE A 232 7.62 0.80 8.53
N VAL A 233 8.26 1.94 8.75
CA VAL A 233 7.66 3.24 8.47
C VAL A 233 8.49 4.00 7.46
N SER A 234 7.81 4.72 6.54
CA SER A 234 8.45 5.63 5.60
C SER A 234 9.02 6.86 6.31
N SER A 235 9.90 7.59 5.63
CA SER A 235 10.45 8.86 6.11
C SER A 235 9.35 9.88 6.40
N GLU A 236 8.36 9.99 5.51
CA GLU A 236 7.20 10.88 5.66
C GLU A 236 6.39 10.55 6.93
N VAL A 237 6.06 9.27 7.15
CA VAL A 237 5.35 8.82 8.36
C VAL A 237 6.14 9.16 9.62
N LYS A 238 7.45 8.93 9.61
CA LYS A 238 8.33 9.26 10.74
C LYS A 238 8.32 10.75 11.07
N ASP A 239 8.42 11.61 10.04
CA ASP A 239 8.52 13.06 10.22
C ASP A 239 7.17 13.65 10.65
N LEU A 240 6.06 13.17 10.07
CA LEU A 240 4.70 13.53 10.50
C LEU A 240 4.44 13.11 11.95
N TYR A 241 4.79 11.89 12.32
CA TYR A 241 4.60 11.44 13.71
C TYR A 241 5.35 12.33 14.71
N LYS A 242 6.60 12.71 14.38
CA LYS A 242 7.37 13.63 15.22
C LYS A 242 6.71 15.01 15.35
N SER A 243 6.16 15.53 14.25
CA SER A 243 5.51 16.84 14.27
C SER A 243 4.21 16.83 15.08
N GLU A 244 3.43 15.75 15.01
CA GLU A 244 2.19 15.61 15.78
C GLU A 244 2.43 15.33 17.27
N ASN A 245 3.57 14.75 17.65
CA ASN A 245 3.84 14.26 19.01
C ASN A 245 4.99 14.99 19.70
N ALA A 246 5.11 16.32 19.54
CA ALA A 246 6.11 17.17 20.17
C ALA A 246 7.55 16.62 20.05
N ASN A 247 7.91 16.19 18.84
CA ASN A 247 9.19 15.56 18.52
C ASN A 247 9.46 14.21 19.20
N ALA A 248 8.44 13.57 19.77
CA ALA A 248 8.57 12.22 20.30
C ALA A 248 8.90 11.22 19.15
N PHE A 249 9.71 10.23 19.48
CA PHE A 249 9.93 9.12 18.55
C PHE A 249 8.87 8.05 18.80
N ILE A 250 8.42 7.38 17.74
CA ILE A 250 7.63 6.16 17.88
C ILE A 250 8.49 5.16 18.69
N LYS A 251 8.18 5.01 19.97
CA LYS A 251 8.95 4.12 20.86
C LYS A 251 8.55 2.67 20.60
N GLY A 252 9.48 1.88 20.10
CA GLY A 252 9.32 0.43 19.99
C GLY A 252 10.59 -0.21 19.43
N LYS A 253 11.09 -1.24 20.08
CA LYS A 253 12.25 -2.02 19.58
C LYS A 253 11.98 -2.70 18.22
N SER A 254 10.71 -2.73 17.80
CA SER A 254 10.23 -3.41 16.58
C SER A 254 10.05 -2.50 15.38
N ILE A 255 10.26 -1.18 15.50
CA ILE A 255 10.02 -0.21 14.43
C ILE A 255 11.29 0.09 13.66
N PHE A 256 11.24 -0.06 12.35
CA PHE A 256 12.31 0.25 11.42
C PHE A 256 11.89 1.43 10.53
N SER A 257 12.56 2.58 10.68
CA SER A 257 12.32 3.76 9.85
C SER A 257 13.24 3.76 8.65
N LEU A 258 12.67 3.97 7.47
CA LEU A 258 13.43 4.20 6.24
C LEU A 258 13.85 5.67 6.12
N MET A 259 14.91 5.91 5.36
CA MET A 259 15.25 7.20 4.80
C MET A 259 14.74 7.28 3.37
N GLN A 260 14.47 8.48 2.87
CA GLN A 260 13.98 8.71 1.50
C GLN A 260 14.86 8.03 0.42
N ALA A 261 16.19 8.04 0.61
CA ALA A 261 17.13 7.36 -0.29
C ALA A 261 16.97 5.82 -0.28
N ASP A 262 16.50 5.24 0.83
CA ASP A 262 16.26 3.79 0.95
C ASP A 262 14.90 3.42 0.38
N GLU A 263 13.89 4.28 0.49
CA GLU A 263 12.59 4.13 -0.19
C GLU A 263 12.76 4.10 -1.71
N LYS A 264 13.54 5.05 -2.26
CA LYS A 264 13.88 5.08 -3.68
C LYS A 264 14.62 3.81 -4.10
N PHE A 265 15.59 3.38 -3.29
CA PHE A 265 16.34 2.14 -3.55
C PHE A 265 15.42 0.92 -3.59
N ILE A 266 14.52 0.75 -2.60
CA ILE A 266 13.56 -0.35 -2.51
C ILE A 266 12.62 -0.33 -3.73
N THR A 267 12.15 0.86 -4.12
CA THR A 267 11.25 1.03 -5.26
C THR A 267 11.93 0.58 -6.56
N LEU A 268 13.12 1.09 -6.87
CA LEU A 268 13.86 0.71 -8.07
C LEU A 268 14.27 -0.77 -8.06
N LEU A 269 14.67 -1.31 -6.90
CA LEU A 269 15.01 -2.72 -6.75
C LEU A 269 13.82 -3.61 -7.08
N MET A 270 12.63 -3.28 -6.57
CA MET A 270 11.44 -4.07 -6.80
C MET A 270 10.90 -3.91 -8.22
N ASP A 271 10.87 -2.70 -8.77
CA ASP A 271 10.45 -2.47 -10.16
C ASP A 271 11.28 -3.35 -11.13
N TYR A 272 12.60 -3.31 -10.98
CA TYR A 272 13.46 -4.15 -11.82
C TYR A 272 13.29 -5.64 -11.52
N THR A 273 13.08 -6.02 -10.27
CA THR A 273 12.83 -7.42 -9.90
C THR A 273 11.53 -7.94 -10.52
N ASP A 274 10.46 -7.14 -10.49
CA ASP A 274 9.15 -7.47 -11.06
C ASP A 274 9.21 -7.67 -12.59
N GLU A 275 10.14 -6.99 -13.28
CA GLU A 275 10.37 -7.16 -14.72
C GLU A 275 11.28 -8.36 -15.05
N ALA A 276 12.30 -8.61 -14.24
CA ALA A 276 13.42 -9.48 -14.60
C ALA A 276 13.45 -10.86 -13.91
N TRP A 277 12.58 -11.13 -12.93
CA TRP A 277 12.66 -12.32 -12.07
C TRP A 277 12.63 -13.67 -12.82
N SER A 278 11.92 -13.75 -13.95
CA SER A 278 11.78 -14.97 -14.75
C SER A 278 12.99 -15.28 -15.61
N ASN A 279 13.87 -14.29 -15.83
CA ASN A 279 15.08 -14.48 -16.66
C ASN A 279 16.08 -15.40 -15.96
N THR A 280 16.29 -16.61 -16.50
CA THR A 280 17.25 -17.61 -15.97
C THR A 280 18.68 -17.08 -15.88
N ASN A 281 19.06 -16.14 -16.75
CA ASN A 281 20.38 -15.53 -16.82
C ASN A 281 20.52 -14.27 -15.93
N LEU A 282 19.49 -13.94 -15.12
CA LEU A 282 19.54 -12.78 -14.23
C LEU A 282 20.68 -12.91 -13.22
N LYS A 283 21.63 -12.01 -13.31
CA LYS A 283 22.80 -11.89 -12.42
C LYS A 283 22.69 -10.64 -11.55
N VAL A 284 23.43 -10.61 -10.45
CA VAL A 284 23.49 -9.45 -9.54
C VAL A 284 23.90 -8.18 -10.27
N ASP A 285 24.80 -8.28 -11.23
CA ASP A 285 25.32 -7.13 -11.99
C ASP A 285 24.23 -6.45 -12.84
N ASN A 286 23.17 -7.16 -13.21
CA ASN A 286 22.04 -6.59 -13.94
C ASN A 286 21.24 -5.56 -13.11
N PHE A 287 21.32 -5.60 -11.78
CA PHE A 287 20.66 -4.64 -10.90
C PHE A 287 21.39 -3.30 -10.77
N ILE A 288 22.70 -3.25 -11.09
CA ILE A 288 23.54 -2.07 -10.85
C ILE A 288 22.99 -0.84 -11.56
N LYS A 289 22.74 -0.93 -12.85
CA LYS A 289 22.25 0.18 -13.68
C LYS A 289 20.82 0.61 -13.32
N PRO A 290 19.83 -0.30 -13.23
CA PRO A 290 18.45 0.06 -12.86
C PRO A 290 18.35 0.70 -11.48
N VAL A 291 19.12 0.22 -10.52
CA VAL A 291 19.08 0.71 -9.12
C VAL A 291 19.98 1.94 -8.91
N GLY A 292 20.88 2.24 -9.86
CA GLY A 292 21.74 3.40 -9.83
C GLY A 292 22.80 3.37 -8.72
N CYS A 293 23.44 2.19 -8.50
CA CYS A 293 24.45 2.03 -7.45
C CYS A 293 25.56 1.06 -7.88
N SER A 294 26.73 1.14 -7.23
CA SER A 294 27.80 0.15 -7.45
C SER A 294 27.43 -1.22 -6.88
N LYS A 295 28.13 -2.28 -7.34
CA LYS A 295 27.93 -3.65 -6.83
C LYS A 295 28.12 -3.75 -5.32
N SER A 296 29.13 -3.10 -4.78
CA SER A 296 29.38 -3.07 -3.33
C SER A 296 28.30 -2.36 -2.56
N GLN A 297 27.80 -1.22 -3.08
CA GLN A 297 26.66 -0.51 -2.50
C GLN A 297 25.38 -1.34 -2.54
N LEU A 298 25.10 -2.04 -3.66
CA LEU A 298 23.97 -2.95 -3.80
C LEU A 298 23.99 -4.03 -2.70
N TYR A 299 25.12 -4.74 -2.54
CA TYR A 299 25.25 -5.75 -1.50
C TYR A 299 25.03 -5.19 -0.10
N ARG A 300 25.69 -4.08 0.24
CA ARG A 300 25.58 -3.45 1.55
C ARG A 300 24.16 -3.00 1.86
N LYS A 301 23.50 -2.31 0.90
CA LYS A 301 22.11 -1.85 1.09
C LYS A 301 21.13 -3.01 1.17
N MET A 302 21.27 -4.05 0.35
CA MET A 302 20.39 -5.22 0.44
C MET A 302 20.54 -5.95 1.78
N ILE A 303 21.75 -6.18 2.28
CA ILE A 303 21.94 -6.78 3.61
C ILE A 303 21.35 -5.87 4.71
N LEU A 304 21.60 -4.56 4.62
CA LEU A 304 21.10 -3.61 5.61
C LEU A 304 19.58 -3.59 5.66
N LEU A 305 18.91 -3.46 4.51
CA LEU A 305 17.46 -3.25 4.41
C LEU A 305 16.68 -4.56 4.44
N THR A 306 17.15 -5.60 3.75
CA THR A 306 16.39 -6.85 3.58
C THR A 306 16.90 -8.00 4.47
N GLY A 307 18.11 -7.88 5.03
CA GLY A 307 18.79 -8.96 5.72
C GLY A 307 19.31 -10.07 4.80
N LYS A 308 19.31 -9.86 3.47
CA LYS A 308 19.62 -10.90 2.46
C LYS A 308 20.66 -10.40 1.48
N SER A 309 21.52 -11.33 1.01
CA SER A 309 22.34 -11.06 -0.17
C SER A 309 21.48 -10.99 -1.44
N PRO A 310 21.94 -10.30 -2.51
CA PRO A 310 21.21 -10.21 -3.79
C PRO A 310 20.81 -11.59 -4.36
N ASN A 311 21.71 -12.56 -4.36
CA ASN A 311 21.42 -13.91 -4.83
C ASN A 311 20.35 -14.61 -4.00
N THR A 312 20.37 -14.43 -2.68
CA THR A 312 19.35 -14.99 -1.79
C THR A 312 18.00 -14.31 -2.03
N PHE A 313 18.01 -13.00 -2.22
CA PHE A 313 16.81 -12.22 -2.51
C PHE A 313 16.13 -12.69 -3.80
N ILE A 314 16.86 -12.74 -4.93
CA ILE A 314 16.34 -13.20 -6.22
C ILE A 314 15.75 -14.61 -6.10
N LYS A 315 16.50 -15.54 -5.49
CA LYS A 315 16.05 -16.90 -5.28
C LYS A 315 14.75 -16.98 -4.46
N GLU A 316 14.68 -16.23 -3.36
CA GLU A 316 13.47 -16.23 -2.51
C GLU A 316 12.28 -15.56 -3.20
N TYR A 317 12.51 -14.52 -4.01
CA TYR A 317 11.49 -13.90 -4.83
C TYR A 317 10.89 -14.91 -5.82
N ARG A 318 11.73 -15.61 -6.58
CA ARG A 318 11.31 -16.67 -7.50
C ARG A 318 10.51 -17.77 -6.81
N LEU A 319 10.93 -18.19 -5.61
CA LEU A 319 10.19 -19.20 -4.83
C LEU A 319 8.81 -18.69 -4.37
N LYS A 320 8.67 -17.40 -4.07
CA LYS A 320 7.35 -16.82 -3.76
C LYS A 320 6.43 -16.80 -4.98
N VAL A 321 6.98 -16.46 -6.16
CA VAL A 321 6.21 -16.52 -7.41
C VAL A 321 5.80 -17.95 -7.72
N ALA A 322 6.73 -18.91 -7.61
CA ALA A 322 6.43 -20.32 -7.80
C ALA A 322 5.31 -20.81 -6.88
N LEU A 323 5.30 -20.39 -5.61
CA LEU A 323 4.23 -20.72 -4.67
C LEU A 323 2.87 -20.19 -5.14
N LYS A 324 2.82 -18.96 -5.71
CA LYS A 324 1.59 -18.40 -6.29
C LYS A 324 1.10 -19.18 -7.50
N LEU A 325 2.01 -19.62 -8.38
CA LEU A 325 1.69 -20.45 -9.55
C LEU A 325 1.16 -21.83 -9.14
N LEU A 326 1.80 -22.47 -8.16
CA LEU A 326 1.32 -23.74 -7.59
C LEU A 326 -0.09 -23.61 -7.03
N ARG A 327 -0.40 -22.55 -6.28
CA ARG A 327 -1.75 -22.27 -5.76
C ARG A 327 -2.81 -22.08 -6.84
N LYS A 328 -2.41 -21.54 -7.98
CA LYS A 328 -3.30 -21.37 -9.15
C LYS A 328 -3.42 -22.63 -9.99
N ASN A 329 -2.70 -23.68 -9.64
CA ASN A 329 -2.62 -24.96 -10.39
C ASN A 329 -2.25 -24.73 -11.88
N VAL A 330 -1.33 -23.82 -12.13
CA VAL A 330 -0.85 -23.49 -13.49
C VAL A 330 0.41 -24.27 -13.76
N GLY A 331 0.32 -25.31 -14.62
CA GLY A 331 1.46 -26.11 -15.07
C GLY A 331 1.96 -27.14 -14.05
N ASN A 332 2.87 -28.03 -14.52
CA ASN A 332 3.52 -29.01 -13.67
C ASN A 332 4.75 -28.41 -12.94
N ILE A 333 5.31 -29.14 -11.99
CA ILE A 333 6.42 -28.68 -11.13
C ILE A 333 7.65 -28.29 -11.96
N SER A 334 7.95 -29.01 -13.04
CA SER A 334 9.10 -28.73 -13.89
C SER A 334 8.89 -27.46 -14.72
N GLU A 335 7.69 -27.27 -15.25
CA GLU A 335 7.30 -26.05 -15.96
C GLU A 335 7.39 -24.83 -15.03
N ILE A 336 6.81 -24.91 -13.84
CA ILE A 336 6.88 -23.85 -12.84
C ILE A 336 8.33 -23.52 -12.45
N ALA A 337 9.20 -24.55 -12.33
CA ALA A 337 10.61 -24.32 -12.04
C ALA A 337 11.29 -23.50 -13.13
N PHE A 338 11.09 -23.85 -14.40
CA PHE A 338 11.68 -23.11 -15.53
C PHE A 338 11.05 -21.73 -15.68
N GLU A 339 9.73 -21.63 -15.61
CA GLU A 339 9.02 -20.35 -15.70
C GLU A 339 9.48 -19.37 -14.61
N THR A 340 9.78 -19.88 -13.41
CA THR A 340 10.28 -19.05 -12.31
C THR A 340 11.79 -18.85 -12.31
N GLY A 341 12.46 -19.12 -13.45
CA GLY A 341 13.86 -18.78 -13.67
C GLY A 341 14.87 -19.74 -13.01
N PHE A 342 14.45 -20.93 -12.58
CA PHE A 342 15.38 -21.98 -12.14
C PHE A 342 15.89 -22.77 -13.34
N SER A 343 17.19 -23.03 -13.37
CA SER A 343 17.83 -23.82 -14.43
C SER A 343 17.61 -25.34 -14.30
N SER A 344 17.10 -25.80 -13.15
CA SER A 344 16.90 -27.23 -12.86
C SER A 344 15.72 -27.45 -11.88
N PRO A 345 14.75 -28.32 -12.25
CA PRO A 345 13.67 -28.71 -11.36
C PRO A 345 14.14 -29.34 -10.05
N SER A 346 15.24 -30.09 -10.09
CA SER A 346 15.83 -30.69 -8.88
C SER A 346 16.37 -29.62 -7.93
N TYR A 347 17.06 -28.60 -8.45
CA TYR A 347 17.53 -27.49 -7.63
C TYR A 347 16.36 -26.66 -7.09
N PHE A 348 15.36 -26.38 -7.92
CA PHE A 348 14.10 -25.74 -7.47
C PHE A 348 13.47 -26.51 -6.30
N THR A 349 13.24 -27.81 -6.44
CA THR A 349 12.65 -28.67 -5.39
C THR A 349 13.42 -28.60 -4.07
N LYS A 350 14.77 -28.66 -4.14
CA LYS A 350 15.65 -28.51 -2.97
C LYS A 350 15.48 -27.13 -2.31
N CYS A 351 15.46 -26.06 -3.10
CA CYS A 351 15.29 -24.69 -2.60
C CYS A 351 13.90 -24.45 -2.00
N PHE A 352 12.86 -24.98 -2.66
CA PHE A 352 11.46 -24.89 -2.21
C PHE A 352 11.28 -25.61 -0.86
N LYS A 353 11.77 -26.87 -0.76
CA LYS A 353 11.74 -27.62 0.50
C LYS A 353 12.48 -26.89 1.62
N LYS A 354 13.65 -26.33 1.33
CA LYS A 354 14.43 -25.55 2.31
C LYS A 354 13.68 -24.30 2.79
N LYS A 355 12.96 -23.62 1.89
CA LYS A 355 12.25 -22.37 2.21
C LYS A 355 10.91 -22.62 2.92
N PHE A 356 10.14 -23.58 2.45
CA PHE A 356 8.75 -23.79 2.87
C PHE A 356 8.55 -25.04 3.75
N GLY A 357 9.59 -25.86 3.95
CA GLY A 357 9.55 -27.05 4.79
C GLY A 357 8.91 -28.29 4.13
N VAL A 358 8.39 -28.16 2.91
CA VAL A 358 7.61 -29.18 2.19
C VAL A 358 8.07 -29.29 0.74
N LEU A 359 7.93 -30.48 0.15
CA LEU A 359 8.19 -30.67 -1.28
C LEU A 359 7.08 -30.03 -2.12
N PRO A 360 7.41 -29.44 -3.32
CA PRO A 360 6.39 -28.84 -4.20
C PRO A 360 5.27 -29.82 -4.56
N ALA A 361 5.59 -31.11 -4.82
CA ALA A 361 4.60 -32.14 -5.13
C ALA A 361 3.62 -32.39 -3.97
N ILE A 362 4.14 -32.50 -2.75
CA ILE A 362 3.30 -32.70 -1.56
C ILE A 362 2.40 -31.47 -1.35
N TYR A 363 2.94 -30.28 -1.57
CA TYR A 363 2.16 -29.06 -1.47
C TYR A 363 1.04 -29.01 -2.51
N LEU A 364 1.33 -29.32 -3.79
CA LEU A 364 0.35 -29.33 -4.87
C LEU A 364 -0.77 -30.34 -4.59
N ASN A 365 -0.44 -31.55 -4.13
CA ASN A 365 -1.44 -32.57 -3.78
C ASN A 365 -2.33 -32.15 -2.58
N SER A 366 -1.84 -31.29 -1.68
CA SER A 366 -2.65 -30.80 -0.56
C SER A 366 -3.64 -29.69 -0.95
N LEU A 367 -3.58 -29.19 -2.18
CA LEU A 367 -4.51 -28.18 -2.71
C LEU A 367 -5.68 -28.81 -3.48
N GLN A 368 -5.56 -30.08 -3.86
CA GLN A 368 -6.60 -30.90 -4.48
C GLN A 368 -7.50 -31.53 -3.42
#